data_e8ae8faff3aa0102440fb40fa56d5e4b
#
_entry.id   e8ae8faff3aa0102440fb40fa56d5e4b
#
_cell.length_a   1.000
_cell.length_b   1.000
_cell.length_c   1.000
_cell.angle_alpha   90.00
_cell.angle_beta   90.00
_cell.angle_gamma   90.00
#
_symmetry.space_group_name_H-M   'P 1'
#
loop_
_entity.id
_entity.type
_entity.pdbx_description
1 polymer ?
#
loop_
_entity_poly.entity_id
_entity_poly.type
_entity_poly.pdbx_seq_one_letter_code
_entity_poly.pdbx_strand_id
1 'polypeptide(L)'
;MENNISLLVGFVPQTTEEQKINLHTKLGGRLISKFPEINVEVVEITSNDLQKKMMDYQSSVHVAFIENNNFFIESKILKSYSSNSLNARFYRQWGLKQVEYEPAWEAAKQMKQKVTIAILDTGIDPKHPVLSSRIVKPVNFTTKNRKDYRDVNGHGTHVAGIIAGVTNNKVGSKNTPVNLGKIMPIKVIGQNGGQSKWIIAGVLYAVLNGAKVINISIGGPPFSKALQRAINFAWQKGAVIVAAAGNEGIEQVEYPAGYNFVLAVSAANEDQKRAKFSNWGMNIGVTAPGTSILSTTPTYSTPNRLRIYDSLHGTSQATPLVSGLAALLLACNPELRNAEVIQMIQRAAVPIDGNSKQWNHYFGYGFLNAKNAFHLSMGTNTPNFHWWKTADKGCFYGQIVDQFENPIGNAIVTARLSGKIIAACKTRNNVPTEKGNLDTDGMFRLQNLLPGKYSIFIELPGQPAIEMGNFTIVAGADTILQLVYQNKDEKGNENNKKE
;
A
#
# COMPACT_ATOMS: atom_id res chain seq x y z
N MET A 1 0.59 -38.49 -5.37
CA MET A 1 0.75 -37.33 -6.23
C MET A 1 1.83 -36.46 -5.62
N GLU A 2 2.91 -36.21 -6.31
CA GLU A 2 3.96 -35.31 -5.81
C GLU A 2 3.38 -33.91 -5.72
N ASN A 3 3.38 -33.33 -4.52
CA ASN A 3 2.91 -31.96 -4.31
C ASN A 3 3.99 -31.00 -4.77
N ASN A 4 3.76 -30.30 -5.88
CA ASN A 4 4.62 -29.24 -6.34
C ASN A 4 4.39 -27.98 -5.51
N ILE A 5 5.48 -27.40 -5.02
CA ILE A 5 5.47 -26.17 -4.23
C ILE A 5 6.07 -25.04 -5.05
N SER A 6 5.40 -23.90 -5.05
CA SER A 6 5.84 -22.69 -5.75
C SER A 6 6.61 -21.77 -4.81
N LEU A 7 7.82 -21.39 -5.20
CA LEU A 7 8.71 -20.49 -4.45
C LEU A 7 8.99 -19.23 -5.26
N LEU A 8 9.30 -18.16 -4.55
CA LEU A 8 9.83 -16.90 -5.09
C LEU A 8 11.34 -16.87 -4.79
N VAL A 9 12.15 -16.77 -5.83
CA VAL A 9 13.63 -16.69 -5.73
C VAL A 9 14.05 -15.30 -6.17
N GLY A 10 14.57 -14.51 -5.25
CA GLY A 10 15.16 -13.21 -5.53
C GLY A 10 16.67 -13.34 -5.73
N PHE A 11 17.18 -12.75 -6.78
CA PHE A 11 18.60 -12.80 -7.13
C PHE A 11 19.31 -11.49 -6.77
N VAL A 12 20.63 -11.59 -6.58
CA VAL A 12 21.47 -10.40 -6.44
C VAL A 12 21.59 -9.69 -7.81
N PRO A 13 21.80 -8.36 -7.84
CA PRO A 13 21.72 -7.59 -9.09
C PRO A 13 22.61 -8.08 -10.24
N GLN A 14 23.80 -8.64 -9.92
CA GLN A 14 24.81 -9.06 -10.90
C GLN A 14 24.57 -10.45 -11.49
N THR A 15 23.57 -11.19 -11.02
CA THR A 15 23.30 -12.56 -11.46
C THR A 15 22.82 -12.58 -12.92
N THR A 16 23.56 -13.27 -13.79
CA THR A 16 23.20 -13.42 -15.21
C THR A 16 22.05 -14.43 -15.40
N GLU A 17 21.37 -14.35 -16.53
CA GLU A 17 20.32 -15.32 -16.88
C GLU A 17 20.85 -16.74 -16.98
N GLU A 18 22.08 -16.92 -17.48
CA GLU A 18 22.73 -18.23 -17.55
C GLU A 18 22.96 -18.81 -16.14
N GLN A 19 23.46 -18.00 -15.19
CA GLN A 19 23.65 -18.42 -13.81
C GLN A 19 22.34 -18.83 -13.14
N LYS A 20 21.24 -18.12 -13.41
CA LYS A 20 19.91 -18.46 -12.89
C LYS A 20 19.43 -19.81 -13.47
N ILE A 21 19.52 -20.00 -14.78
CA ILE A 21 19.14 -21.24 -15.45
C ILE A 21 19.96 -22.42 -14.91
N ASN A 22 21.27 -22.27 -14.80
CA ASN A 22 22.17 -23.31 -14.28
C ASN A 22 21.82 -23.68 -12.83
N LEU A 23 21.51 -22.68 -12.00
CA LEU A 23 21.09 -22.90 -10.62
C LEU A 23 19.78 -23.68 -10.53
N HIS A 24 18.76 -23.28 -11.28
CA HIS A 24 17.47 -23.98 -11.30
C HIS A 24 17.62 -25.42 -11.80
N THR A 25 18.39 -25.62 -12.85
CA THR A 25 18.67 -26.96 -13.40
C THR A 25 19.37 -27.85 -12.38
N LYS A 26 20.42 -27.33 -11.74
CA LYS A 26 21.18 -28.06 -10.71
C LYS A 26 20.30 -28.47 -9.51
N LEU A 27 19.39 -27.61 -9.09
CA LEU A 27 18.54 -27.85 -7.91
C LEU A 27 17.17 -28.49 -8.24
N GLY A 28 16.92 -28.81 -9.53
CA GLY A 28 15.68 -29.42 -10.01
C GLY A 28 14.48 -28.50 -9.90
N GLY A 29 14.67 -27.20 -9.99
CA GLY A 29 13.63 -26.18 -9.99
C GLY A 29 13.06 -25.97 -11.40
N ARG A 30 11.74 -26.00 -11.56
CA ARG A 30 11.05 -25.68 -12.80
C ARG A 30 10.61 -24.24 -12.81
N LEU A 31 11.16 -23.43 -13.71
CA LEU A 31 10.79 -22.04 -13.87
C LEU A 31 9.31 -21.89 -14.31
N ILE A 32 8.53 -21.10 -13.61
CA ILE A 32 7.11 -20.83 -13.87
C ILE A 32 6.89 -19.44 -14.46
N SER A 33 7.54 -18.42 -13.91
CA SER A 33 7.46 -17.03 -14.39
C SER A 33 8.65 -16.21 -13.91
N LYS A 34 8.88 -15.09 -14.59
CA LYS A 34 9.95 -14.13 -14.28
C LYS A 34 9.36 -12.75 -14.02
N PHE A 35 9.99 -12.03 -13.12
CA PHE A 35 9.78 -10.60 -12.86
C PHE A 35 11.13 -9.87 -13.00
N PRO A 36 11.56 -9.61 -14.24
CA PRO A 36 12.90 -9.06 -14.51
C PRO A 36 13.09 -7.67 -13.90
N GLU A 37 12.02 -6.88 -13.78
CA GLU A 37 12.02 -5.54 -13.21
C GLU A 37 12.50 -5.50 -11.75
N ILE A 38 12.35 -6.62 -11.05
CA ILE A 38 12.69 -6.76 -9.62
C ILE A 38 13.67 -7.91 -9.35
N ASN A 39 14.19 -8.53 -10.41
CA ASN A 39 15.12 -9.66 -10.35
C ASN A 39 14.61 -10.84 -9.48
N VAL A 40 13.34 -11.23 -9.70
CA VAL A 40 12.67 -12.32 -8.99
C VAL A 40 12.11 -13.32 -9.99
N GLU A 41 12.26 -14.61 -9.69
CA GLU A 41 11.69 -15.70 -10.49
C GLU A 41 10.78 -16.59 -9.63
N VAL A 42 9.71 -17.12 -10.23
CA VAL A 42 8.82 -18.09 -9.62
C VAL A 42 9.25 -19.48 -10.07
N VAL A 43 9.62 -20.30 -9.11
CA VAL A 43 10.11 -21.65 -9.36
C VAL A 43 9.21 -22.66 -8.67
N GLU A 44 8.90 -23.75 -9.36
CA GLU A 44 8.19 -24.89 -8.79
C GLU A 44 9.18 -26.01 -8.50
N ILE A 45 9.11 -26.55 -7.30
CA ILE A 45 9.92 -27.69 -6.86
C ILE A 45 9.03 -28.81 -6.33
N THR A 46 9.49 -30.06 -6.43
CA THR A 46 8.83 -31.21 -5.82
C THR A 46 9.06 -31.23 -4.30
N SER A 47 8.02 -31.60 -3.53
CA SER A 47 7.96 -31.42 -2.07
C SER A 47 8.86 -32.31 -1.24
N ASN A 48 9.48 -33.38 -1.82
CA ASN A 48 10.14 -34.44 -1.05
C ASN A 48 11.33 -33.95 -0.21
N ASP A 49 11.87 -32.74 -0.45
CA ASP A 49 12.99 -32.15 0.29
C ASP A 49 12.93 -30.61 0.31
N LEU A 50 11.75 -30.04 0.53
CA LEU A 50 11.52 -28.59 0.46
C LEU A 50 12.55 -27.78 1.26
N GLN A 51 12.75 -28.15 2.53
CA GLN A 51 13.68 -27.40 3.40
C GLN A 51 15.11 -27.46 2.89
N LYS A 52 15.58 -28.64 2.48
CA LYS A 52 16.91 -28.81 1.92
C LYS A 52 17.08 -27.98 0.66
N LYS A 53 16.12 -28.05 -0.27
CA LYS A 53 16.18 -27.27 -1.52
C LYS A 53 16.16 -25.77 -1.26
N MET A 54 15.36 -25.29 -0.29
CA MET A 54 15.38 -23.89 0.10
C MET A 54 16.74 -23.50 0.68
N MET A 55 17.35 -24.33 1.51
CA MET A 55 18.72 -24.10 2.03
C MET A 55 19.76 -24.11 0.91
N ASP A 56 19.67 -25.04 -0.05
CA ASP A 56 20.58 -25.12 -1.19
C ASP A 56 20.49 -23.86 -2.07
N TYR A 57 19.26 -23.35 -2.31
CA TYR A 57 19.08 -22.05 -2.98
C TYR A 57 19.68 -20.91 -2.16
N GLN A 58 19.39 -20.85 -0.87
CA GLN A 58 19.84 -19.77 0.02
C GLN A 58 21.37 -19.74 0.16
N SER A 59 22.05 -20.89 0.03
CA SER A 59 23.52 -20.97 0.11
C SER A 59 24.23 -20.47 -1.15
N SER A 60 23.50 -20.26 -2.25
CA SER A 60 24.07 -19.75 -3.49
C SER A 60 24.42 -18.26 -3.38
N VAL A 61 25.62 -17.88 -3.79
CA VAL A 61 26.07 -16.47 -3.87
C VAL A 61 25.25 -15.61 -4.82
N HIS A 62 24.45 -16.25 -5.69
CA HIS A 62 23.57 -15.59 -6.65
C HIS A 62 22.18 -15.27 -6.10
N VAL A 63 21.81 -15.87 -4.95
CA VAL A 63 20.46 -15.75 -4.37
C VAL A 63 20.48 -14.78 -3.20
N ALA A 64 19.69 -13.71 -3.31
CA ALA A 64 19.48 -12.76 -2.24
C ALA A 64 18.48 -13.29 -1.19
N PHE A 65 17.43 -13.97 -1.64
CA PHE A 65 16.44 -14.60 -0.78
C PHE A 65 15.66 -15.68 -1.53
N ILE A 66 15.05 -16.59 -0.77
CA ILE A 66 14.04 -17.52 -1.23
C ILE A 66 12.88 -17.53 -0.24
N GLU A 67 11.66 -17.53 -0.74
CA GLU A 67 10.45 -17.51 0.09
C GLU A 67 9.30 -18.28 -0.56
N ASN A 68 8.29 -18.64 0.25
CA ASN A 68 7.09 -19.27 -0.27
C ASN A 68 6.27 -18.29 -1.11
N ASN A 69 5.57 -18.80 -2.11
CA ASN A 69 4.57 -18.05 -2.84
C ASN A 69 3.26 -18.06 -2.05
N ASN A 70 3.18 -17.18 -1.05
CA ASN A 70 2.15 -17.14 -0.02
C ASN A 70 0.75 -16.90 -0.58
N PHE A 71 -0.27 -17.37 0.15
CA PHE A 71 -1.66 -17.10 -0.15
C PHE A 71 -2.13 -15.83 0.55
N PHE A 72 -2.88 -15.01 -0.18
CA PHE A 72 -3.64 -13.88 0.35
C PHE A 72 -5.12 -14.27 0.37
N ILE A 73 -5.79 -13.91 1.43
CA ILE A 73 -7.24 -14.07 1.55
C ILE A 73 -7.82 -12.67 1.40
N GLU A 74 -8.94 -12.53 0.67
CA GLU A 74 -9.66 -11.26 0.71
C GLU A 74 -10.07 -10.96 2.16
N SER A 75 -10.03 -9.69 2.53
CA SER A 75 -10.57 -9.26 3.82
C SER A 75 -12.03 -9.70 3.92
N LYS A 76 -12.41 -10.31 5.05
CA LYS A 76 -13.77 -10.81 5.28
C LYS A 76 -14.79 -9.72 4.98
N ILE A 77 -15.72 -9.98 4.04
CA ILE A 77 -16.80 -9.04 3.73
C ILE A 77 -17.72 -8.93 4.94
N LEU A 78 -17.70 -7.78 5.59
CA LEU A 78 -18.60 -7.47 6.69
C LEU A 78 -19.83 -6.78 6.11
N LYS A 79 -20.96 -7.49 6.06
CA LYS A 79 -22.22 -6.96 5.51
C LYS A 79 -22.92 -6.05 6.52
N SER A 80 -23.47 -4.92 6.04
CA SER A 80 -24.44 -4.15 6.80
C SER A 80 -25.86 -4.55 6.40
N TYR A 81 -26.74 -4.69 7.37
CA TYR A 81 -28.18 -4.85 7.10
C TYR A 81 -28.76 -3.48 6.76
N SER A 82 -29.05 -3.21 5.48
CA SER A 82 -29.64 -1.94 5.08
C SER A 82 -31.14 -2.06 4.76
N SER A 83 -31.90 -1.04 5.13
CA SER A 83 -33.33 -0.89 4.86
C SER A 83 -33.64 -0.58 3.38
N ASN A 84 -34.85 -0.92 2.96
CA ASN A 84 -35.35 -1.11 1.58
C ASN A 84 -35.61 0.12 0.71
N SER A 85 -35.08 1.34 0.89
CA SER A 85 -35.49 2.47 0.05
C SER A 85 -34.41 2.97 -0.93
N LEU A 86 -34.77 2.94 -2.22
CA LEU A 86 -33.91 3.36 -3.36
C LEU A 86 -33.69 4.90 -3.46
N ASN A 87 -34.54 5.71 -2.84
CA ASN A 87 -34.53 7.17 -3.00
C ASN A 87 -33.55 7.92 -2.08
N ALA A 88 -32.81 7.21 -1.24
CA ALA A 88 -31.88 7.80 -0.26
C ALA A 88 -30.39 7.64 -0.64
N ARG A 89 -30.08 7.40 -1.93
CA ARG A 89 -28.72 6.99 -2.36
C ARG A 89 -27.62 8.00 -2.07
N PHE A 90 -27.88 9.29 -2.22
CA PHE A 90 -26.89 10.33 -1.97
C PHE A 90 -26.72 10.64 -0.47
N TYR A 91 -27.83 10.75 0.24
CA TYR A 91 -27.80 11.02 1.70
C TYR A 91 -27.18 9.87 2.51
N ARG A 92 -27.09 8.68 1.93
CA ARG A 92 -26.44 7.50 2.54
C ARG A 92 -24.95 7.38 2.27
N GLN A 93 -24.38 8.21 1.40
CA GLN A 93 -22.91 8.27 1.20
C GLN A 93 -22.29 9.24 2.21
N TRP A 94 -22.57 8.99 3.51
CA TRP A 94 -22.09 9.81 4.60
C TRP A 94 -20.57 10.05 4.53
N GLY A 95 -19.82 9.01 4.10
CA GLY A 95 -18.37 9.07 3.99
C GLY A 95 -17.87 10.14 3.03
N LEU A 96 -18.49 10.29 1.86
CA LEU A 96 -18.12 11.33 0.90
C LEU A 96 -18.38 12.73 1.46
N LYS A 97 -19.50 12.89 2.18
CA LYS A 97 -19.87 14.17 2.80
C LYS A 97 -18.93 14.56 3.93
N GLN A 98 -18.63 13.63 4.85
CA GLN A 98 -17.73 13.92 5.97
C GLN A 98 -16.27 14.17 5.55
N VAL A 99 -15.83 13.55 4.46
CA VAL A 99 -14.51 13.80 3.88
C VAL A 99 -14.43 15.14 3.13
N GLU A 100 -15.57 15.84 2.96
CA GLU A 100 -15.69 17.12 2.25
C GLU A 100 -15.18 17.07 0.80
N TYR A 101 -15.67 16.09 -0.01
CA TYR A 101 -15.29 15.98 -1.42
C TYR A 101 -15.89 17.06 -2.32
N GLU A 102 -17.03 17.67 -1.95
CA GLU A 102 -17.74 18.63 -2.83
C GLU A 102 -16.88 19.81 -3.29
N PRO A 103 -16.11 20.50 -2.41
CA PRO A 103 -15.25 21.59 -2.85
C PRO A 103 -14.15 21.12 -3.82
N ALA A 104 -13.59 19.94 -3.60
CA ALA A 104 -12.58 19.36 -4.49
C ALA A 104 -13.17 19.03 -5.87
N TRP A 105 -14.43 18.57 -5.93
CA TRP A 105 -15.11 18.33 -7.20
C TRP A 105 -15.42 19.60 -7.98
N GLU A 106 -15.87 20.67 -7.29
CA GLU A 106 -16.14 21.95 -7.95
C GLU A 106 -14.88 22.50 -8.65
N ALA A 107 -13.77 22.46 -7.95
CA ALA A 107 -12.50 22.92 -8.54
C ALA A 107 -11.99 21.96 -9.63
N ALA A 108 -12.21 20.67 -9.48
CA ALA A 108 -11.80 19.66 -10.45
C ALA A 108 -12.63 19.66 -11.75
N LYS A 109 -13.78 20.35 -11.81
CA LYS A 109 -14.62 20.45 -13.04
C LYS A 109 -13.87 21.01 -14.25
N GLN A 110 -12.93 21.88 -14.04
CA GLN A 110 -12.14 22.52 -15.11
C GLN A 110 -10.95 21.67 -15.56
N MET A 111 -10.64 20.61 -14.85
CA MET A 111 -9.49 19.75 -15.12
C MET A 111 -9.81 18.76 -16.25
N LYS A 112 -8.89 18.62 -17.20
CA LYS A 112 -9.04 17.70 -18.35
C LYS A 112 -8.22 16.42 -18.19
N GLN A 113 -7.23 16.43 -17.29
CA GLN A 113 -6.31 15.32 -17.13
C GLN A 113 -6.98 14.15 -16.39
N LYS A 114 -6.88 12.97 -16.99
CA LYS A 114 -7.39 11.73 -16.41
C LYS A 114 -6.27 10.95 -15.78
N VAL A 115 -6.47 10.52 -14.55
CA VAL A 115 -5.53 9.68 -13.81
C VAL A 115 -6.00 8.24 -13.82
N THR A 116 -5.12 7.30 -14.12
CA THR A 116 -5.41 5.86 -14.07
C THR A 116 -5.14 5.34 -12.67
N ILE A 117 -6.17 4.70 -12.08
CA ILE A 117 -6.14 4.06 -10.77
C ILE A 117 -6.22 2.56 -11.01
N ALA A 118 -5.18 1.83 -10.63
CA ALA A 118 -5.19 0.37 -10.64
C ALA A 118 -5.88 -0.15 -9.37
N ILE A 119 -6.73 -1.15 -9.51
CA ILE A 119 -7.41 -1.83 -8.41
C ILE A 119 -7.00 -3.29 -8.43
N LEU A 120 -6.14 -3.68 -7.48
CA LEU A 120 -5.74 -5.06 -7.27
C LEU A 120 -6.74 -5.73 -6.34
N ASP A 121 -7.62 -6.57 -6.89
CA ASP A 121 -8.78 -7.09 -6.14
C ASP A 121 -9.36 -8.37 -6.80
N THR A 122 -10.61 -8.70 -6.49
CA THR A 122 -11.37 -9.85 -7.02
C THR A 122 -11.84 -9.70 -8.47
N GLY A 123 -11.56 -8.56 -9.11
CA GLY A 123 -12.03 -8.20 -10.44
C GLY A 123 -13.03 -7.05 -10.40
N ILE A 124 -13.78 -6.86 -11.49
CA ILE A 124 -14.82 -5.84 -11.62
C ILE A 124 -15.96 -6.35 -12.49
N ASP A 125 -17.18 -5.82 -12.31
CA ASP A 125 -18.25 -6.03 -13.28
C ASP A 125 -18.02 -5.16 -14.52
N PRO A 126 -17.70 -5.77 -15.69
CA PRO A 126 -17.40 -5.03 -16.92
C PRO A 126 -18.60 -4.32 -17.53
N LYS A 127 -19.84 -4.69 -17.11
CA LYS A 127 -21.09 -4.16 -17.65
C LYS A 127 -21.81 -3.21 -16.69
N HIS A 128 -21.26 -2.99 -15.49
CA HIS A 128 -21.90 -2.10 -14.53
C HIS A 128 -22.03 -0.67 -15.09
N PRO A 129 -23.25 -0.07 -15.12
CA PRO A 129 -23.52 1.20 -15.81
C PRO A 129 -22.60 2.36 -15.36
N VAL A 130 -22.20 2.38 -14.09
CA VAL A 130 -21.31 3.42 -13.52
C VAL A 130 -19.85 3.19 -13.84
N LEU A 131 -19.42 1.94 -14.11
CA LEU A 131 -18.02 1.55 -14.19
C LEU A 131 -17.54 1.30 -15.62
N SER A 132 -18.38 0.72 -16.48
CA SER A 132 -18.02 0.19 -17.80
C SER A 132 -17.26 1.18 -18.69
N SER A 133 -17.68 2.45 -18.72
CA SER A 133 -17.06 3.50 -19.56
C SER A 133 -15.71 3.99 -19.05
N ARG A 134 -15.26 3.54 -17.86
CA ARG A 134 -14.02 3.97 -17.21
C ARG A 134 -12.93 2.92 -17.21
N ILE A 135 -13.30 1.68 -17.53
CA ILE A 135 -12.38 0.54 -17.51
C ILE A 135 -11.34 0.71 -18.61
N VAL A 136 -10.08 0.58 -18.21
CA VAL A 136 -8.93 0.61 -19.13
C VAL A 136 -7.97 -0.51 -18.76
N LYS A 137 -7.38 -1.17 -19.76
CA LYS A 137 -6.32 -2.18 -19.61
C LYS A 137 -6.61 -3.21 -18.50
N PRO A 138 -7.80 -3.84 -18.47
CA PRO A 138 -8.11 -4.84 -17.47
C PRO A 138 -7.29 -6.11 -17.68
N VAL A 139 -6.95 -6.81 -16.57
CA VAL A 139 -6.21 -8.07 -16.63
C VAL A 139 -6.59 -9.01 -15.49
N ASN A 140 -6.48 -10.31 -15.74
CA ASN A 140 -6.65 -11.36 -14.75
C ASN A 140 -5.35 -12.17 -14.58
N PHE A 141 -4.80 -12.20 -13.37
CA PHE A 141 -3.61 -13.00 -13.03
C PHE A 141 -3.94 -14.35 -12.40
N THR A 142 -5.19 -14.58 -11.99
CA THR A 142 -5.58 -15.80 -11.25
C THR A 142 -5.80 -17.01 -12.13
N THR A 143 -5.94 -16.82 -13.46
CA THR A 143 -6.14 -17.90 -14.43
C THR A 143 -5.33 -17.67 -15.70
N LYS A 144 -5.27 -18.70 -16.56
CA LYS A 144 -4.65 -18.58 -17.90
C LYS A 144 -5.41 -17.61 -18.82
N ASN A 145 -6.74 -17.44 -18.60
CA ASN A 145 -7.53 -16.48 -19.35
C ASN A 145 -7.36 -15.07 -18.78
N ARG A 146 -6.37 -14.35 -19.26
CA ARG A 146 -6.05 -12.99 -18.83
C ARG A 146 -7.15 -11.96 -19.10
N LYS A 147 -8.10 -12.27 -19.97
CA LYS A 147 -9.19 -11.37 -20.37
C LYS A 147 -10.44 -11.51 -19.49
N ASP A 148 -10.59 -12.59 -18.73
CA ASP A 148 -11.73 -12.78 -17.83
C ASP A 148 -11.47 -12.19 -16.46
N TYR A 149 -11.61 -10.88 -16.37
CA TYR A 149 -11.44 -10.10 -15.13
C TYR A 149 -12.76 -9.87 -14.37
N ARG A 150 -13.82 -10.63 -14.71
CA ARG A 150 -15.11 -10.51 -14.03
C ARG A 150 -14.98 -10.78 -12.54
N ASP A 151 -15.70 -9.97 -11.78
CA ASP A 151 -15.78 -10.08 -10.33
C ASP A 151 -16.86 -11.09 -9.94
N VAL A 152 -16.45 -12.30 -9.60
CA VAL A 152 -17.36 -13.36 -9.14
C VAL A 152 -17.64 -13.30 -7.65
N ASN A 153 -17.02 -12.37 -6.92
CA ASN A 153 -17.13 -12.19 -5.49
C ASN A 153 -18.01 -10.98 -5.12
N GLY A 154 -17.74 -9.82 -5.72
CA GLY A 154 -18.40 -8.54 -5.50
C GLY A 154 -17.55 -7.48 -4.82
N HIS A 155 -16.44 -7.87 -4.18
CA HIS A 155 -15.60 -6.94 -3.43
C HIS A 155 -14.92 -5.91 -4.33
N GLY A 156 -14.23 -6.33 -5.38
CA GLY A 156 -13.54 -5.42 -6.29
C GLY A 156 -14.47 -4.46 -7.04
N THR A 157 -15.70 -4.91 -7.37
CA THR A 157 -16.73 -4.03 -7.94
C THR A 157 -17.17 -2.97 -6.94
N HIS A 158 -17.27 -3.32 -5.66
CA HIS A 158 -17.63 -2.39 -4.60
C HIS A 158 -16.52 -1.33 -4.39
N VAL A 159 -15.27 -1.75 -4.30
CA VAL A 159 -14.09 -0.87 -4.22
C VAL A 159 -14.02 0.08 -5.42
N ALA A 160 -14.23 -0.45 -6.63
CA ALA A 160 -14.25 0.35 -7.86
C ALA A 160 -15.35 1.42 -7.87
N GLY A 161 -16.53 1.11 -7.31
CA GLY A 161 -17.63 2.04 -7.19
C GLY A 161 -17.34 3.22 -6.25
N ILE A 162 -16.60 2.98 -5.15
CA ILE A 162 -16.17 4.05 -4.25
C ILE A 162 -15.19 5.00 -4.98
N ILE A 163 -14.19 4.46 -5.66
CA ILE A 163 -13.24 5.25 -6.47
C ILE A 163 -13.99 6.03 -7.57
N ALA A 164 -14.96 5.38 -8.23
CA ALA A 164 -15.78 6.03 -9.24
C ALA A 164 -16.63 7.16 -8.64
N GLY A 165 -17.16 6.99 -7.44
CA GLY A 165 -17.91 8.02 -6.70
C GLY A 165 -17.05 9.22 -6.35
N VAL A 166 -15.83 8.98 -5.85
CA VAL A 166 -14.85 10.04 -5.52
C VAL A 166 -14.38 10.79 -6.77
N THR A 167 -14.07 10.09 -7.84
CA THR A 167 -13.53 10.68 -9.07
C THR A 167 -14.61 11.12 -10.07
N ASN A 168 -15.90 10.96 -9.73
CA ASN A 168 -17.04 11.33 -10.57
C ASN A 168 -18.33 11.56 -9.78
N ASN A 169 -18.75 12.78 -9.71
CA ASN A 169 -19.97 13.20 -9.00
C ASN A 169 -21.28 12.91 -9.77
N LYS A 170 -21.35 11.92 -10.67
CA LYS A 170 -22.65 11.54 -11.30
C LYS A 170 -23.60 10.83 -10.34
N VAL A 171 -23.14 10.32 -9.22
CA VAL A 171 -23.95 9.54 -8.27
C VAL A 171 -24.61 10.43 -7.21
N GLY A 172 -25.02 11.65 -7.55
CA GLY A 172 -25.76 12.42 -6.57
C GLY A 172 -25.96 13.91 -6.81
N SER A 173 -25.32 14.55 -7.79
CA SER A 173 -25.61 15.95 -8.10
C SER A 173 -26.17 16.13 -9.50
N LYS A 174 -27.09 17.08 -9.63
CA LYS A 174 -27.70 17.46 -10.91
C LYS A 174 -26.72 18.18 -11.86
N ASN A 175 -25.49 18.48 -11.40
CA ASN A 175 -24.56 19.34 -12.10
C ASN A 175 -23.26 18.63 -12.43
N THR A 176 -22.91 18.61 -13.68
CA THR A 176 -21.68 18.25 -14.39
C THR A 176 -20.71 17.24 -13.72
N PRO A 177 -20.55 16.05 -14.28
CA PRO A 177 -19.70 15.02 -13.69
C PRO A 177 -18.22 15.36 -13.86
N VAL A 178 -17.49 15.32 -12.76
CA VAL A 178 -16.04 15.23 -12.78
C VAL A 178 -15.65 13.81 -13.19
N ASN A 179 -15.08 13.61 -14.38
CA ASN A 179 -14.65 12.31 -14.88
C ASN A 179 -13.12 12.24 -15.00
N LEU A 180 -12.44 12.30 -13.87
CA LEU A 180 -10.98 12.36 -13.81
C LEU A 180 -10.31 11.01 -13.57
N GLY A 181 -11.05 9.99 -13.14
CA GLY A 181 -10.50 8.67 -12.85
C GLY A 181 -10.78 7.65 -13.96
N LYS A 182 -9.73 7.02 -14.48
CA LYS A 182 -9.80 5.76 -15.22
C LYS A 182 -9.50 4.60 -14.27
N ILE A 183 -10.22 3.51 -14.39
CA ILE A 183 -10.09 2.34 -13.54
C ILE A 183 -9.40 1.24 -14.32
N MET A 184 -8.28 0.73 -13.80
CA MET A 184 -7.56 -0.40 -14.33
C MET A 184 -7.78 -1.61 -13.39
N PRO A 185 -8.78 -2.48 -13.69
CA PRO A 185 -9.01 -3.67 -12.89
C PRO A 185 -7.90 -4.69 -13.08
N ILE A 186 -7.31 -5.13 -11.98
CA ILE A 186 -6.28 -6.15 -11.95
C ILE A 186 -6.74 -7.25 -11.00
N LYS A 187 -7.30 -8.32 -11.58
CA LYS A 187 -7.78 -9.44 -10.79
C LYS A 187 -6.60 -10.28 -10.31
N VAL A 188 -6.37 -10.22 -9.00
CA VAL A 188 -5.30 -10.93 -8.28
C VAL A 188 -5.85 -11.89 -7.22
N ILE A 189 -7.16 -11.81 -6.92
CA ILE A 189 -7.88 -12.71 -6.03
C ILE A 189 -8.87 -13.54 -6.84
N GLY A 190 -8.69 -14.86 -6.79
CA GLY A 190 -9.59 -15.85 -7.39
C GLY A 190 -10.61 -16.39 -6.38
N GLN A 191 -11.28 -17.49 -6.72
CA GLN A 191 -12.24 -18.15 -5.81
C GLN A 191 -11.59 -18.71 -4.55
N ASN A 192 -10.31 -19.10 -4.62
CA ASN A 192 -9.56 -19.70 -3.53
C ASN A 192 -8.52 -18.72 -2.93
N GLY A 193 -8.76 -17.42 -3.00
CA GLY A 193 -7.81 -16.40 -2.56
C GLY A 193 -6.82 -15.96 -3.65
N GLY A 194 -5.76 -15.29 -3.23
CA GLY A 194 -4.68 -14.77 -4.08
C GLY A 194 -3.33 -15.40 -3.73
N GLN A 195 -2.36 -15.21 -4.61
CA GLN A 195 -0.98 -15.64 -4.40
C GLN A 195 -0.03 -14.44 -4.52
N SER A 196 1.07 -14.43 -3.75
CA SER A 196 2.08 -13.37 -3.80
C SER A 196 2.50 -13.04 -5.22
N LYS A 197 2.77 -14.04 -6.05
CA LYS A 197 3.14 -13.85 -7.46
C LYS A 197 2.10 -13.10 -8.29
N TRP A 198 0.80 -13.24 -7.97
CA TRP A 198 -0.26 -12.54 -8.70
C TRP A 198 -0.33 -11.07 -8.28
N ILE A 199 -0.12 -10.79 -6.99
CA ILE A 199 -0.08 -9.42 -6.47
C ILE A 199 1.16 -8.70 -7.02
N ILE A 200 2.33 -9.36 -7.00
CA ILE A 200 3.57 -8.87 -7.60
C ILE A 200 3.33 -8.53 -9.08
N ALA A 201 2.81 -9.48 -9.85
CA ALA A 201 2.49 -9.28 -11.26
C ALA A 201 1.50 -8.11 -11.45
N GLY A 202 0.51 -7.97 -10.57
CA GLY A 202 -0.46 -6.89 -10.57
C GLY A 202 0.15 -5.51 -10.32
N VAL A 203 1.04 -5.40 -9.33
CA VAL A 203 1.74 -4.15 -9.02
C VAL A 203 2.64 -3.71 -10.17
N LEU A 204 3.43 -4.64 -10.73
CA LEU A 204 4.29 -4.36 -11.88
C LEU A 204 3.46 -3.97 -13.12
N TYR A 205 2.40 -4.75 -13.41
CA TYR A 205 1.49 -4.46 -14.53
C TYR A 205 0.88 -3.06 -14.40
N ALA A 206 0.44 -2.68 -13.21
CA ALA A 206 -0.17 -1.37 -12.95
C ALA A 206 0.74 -0.22 -13.41
N VAL A 207 1.97 -0.19 -12.93
CA VAL A 207 2.90 0.92 -13.21
C VAL A 207 3.44 0.89 -14.64
N LEU A 208 3.72 -0.29 -15.18
CA LEU A 208 4.16 -0.47 -16.57
C LEU A 208 3.06 -0.08 -17.58
N ASN A 209 1.79 -0.09 -17.15
CA ASN A 209 0.65 0.32 -17.96
C ASN A 209 0.14 1.74 -17.63
N GLY A 210 0.87 2.50 -16.82
CA GLY A 210 0.65 3.92 -16.58
C GLY A 210 -0.33 4.26 -15.47
N ALA A 211 -0.60 3.33 -14.54
CA ALA A 211 -1.31 3.66 -13.31
C ALA A 211 -0.47 4.62 -12.46
N LYS A 212 -1.10 5.68 -11.96
CA LYS A 212 -0.50 6.66 -11.05
C LYS A 212 -0.89 6.42 -9.60
N VAL A 213 -1.98 5.71 -9.38
CA VAL A 213 -2.44 5.29 -8.06
C VAL A 213 -2.71 3.78 -8.10
N ILE A 214 -2.29 3.08 -7.07
CA ILE A 214 -2.55 1.65 -6.89
C ILE A 214 -3.35 1.48 -5.60
N ASN A 215 -4.58 0.99 -5.72
CA ASN A 215 -5.44 0.64 -4.60
C ASN A 215 -5.32 -0.86 -4.32
N ILE A 216 -4.98 -1.23 -3.09
CA ILE A 216 -4.88 -2.62 -2.65
C ILE A 216 -5.76 -2.79 -1.41
N SER A 217 -7.03 -3.19 -1.63
CA SER A 217 -8.02 -3.40 -0.58
C SER A 217 -8.06 -4.86 -0.10
N ILE A 218 -6.91 -5.51 -0.09
CA ILE A 218 -6.71 -6.88 0.35
C ILE A 218 -5.58 -6.91 1.37
N GLY A 219 -5.66 -7.84 2.30
CA GLY A 219 -4.63 -8.07 3.32
C GLY A 219 -4.30 -9.54 3.44
N GLY A 220 -3.18 -9.84 4.02
CA GLY A 220 -2.79 -11.22 4.23
C GLY A 220 -1.45 -11.38 4.92
N PRO A 221 -1.03 -12.61 4.96
CA PRO A 221 0.06 -13.09 5.77
C PRO A 221 1.41 -12.48 5.38
N PRO A 222 2.48 -13.08 5.88
CA PRO A 222 3.66 -12.39 6.35
C PRO A 222 4.33 -11.55 5.28
N PHE A 223 5.25 -10.73 5.75
CA PHE A 223 6.17 -9.96 4.92
C PHE A 223 6.78 -10.81 3.80
N SER A 224 6.75 -10.31 2.57
CA SER A 224 7.40 -10.89 1.39
C SER A 224 8.42 -9.91 0.83
N LYS A 225 9.68 -10.32 0.74
CA LYS A 225 10.76 -9.53 0.14
C LYS A 225 10.50 -9.26 -1.34
N ALA A 226 9.97 -10.24 -2.06
CA ALA A 226 9.62 -10.08 -3.48
C ALA A 226 8.52 -9.03 -3.67
N LEU A 227 7.49 -9.04 -2.81
CA LEU A 227 6.43 -8.04 -2.89
C LEU A 227 6.94 -6.65 -2.48
N GLN A 228 7.84 -6.55 -1.48
CA GLN A 228 8.49 -5.27 -1.15
C GLN A 228 9.29 -4.73 -2.35
N ARG A 229 10.02 -5.58 -3.07
CA ARG A 229 10.72 -5.15 -4.31
C ARG A 229 9.74 -4.62 -5.37
N ALA A 230 8.59 -5.26 -5.54
CA ALA A 230 7.55 -4.78 -6.47
C ALA A 230 6.98 -3.42 -6.03
N ILE A 231 6.74 -3.23 -4.72
CA ILE A 231 6.32 -1.95 -4.14
C ILE A 231 7.39 -0.88 -4.36
N ASN A 232 8.67 -1.19 -4.10
CA ASN A 232 9.79 -0.27 -4.32
C ASN A 232 9.87 0.16 -5.79
N PHE A 233 9.74 -0.79 -6.72
CA PHE A 233 9.72 -0.50 -8.15
C PHE A 233 8.55 0.42 -8.53
N ALA A 234 7.34 0.14 -8.02
CA ALA A 234 6.16 0.97 -8.28
C ALA A 234 6.34 2.40 -7.71
N TRP A 235 6.92 2.52 -6.52
CA TRP A 235 7.25 3.80 -5.91
C TRP A 235 8.26 4.61 -6.75
N GLN A 236 9.33 3.97 -7.23
CA GLN A 236 10.33 4.57 -8.11
C GLN A 236 9.74 5.04 -9.45
N LYS A 237 8.69 4.36 -9.94
CA LYS A 237 7.89 4.78 -11.11
C LYS A 237 6.90 5.91 -10.81
N GLY A 238 6.89 6.44 -9.58
CA GLY A 238 6.07 7.57 -9.16
C GLY A 238 4.63 7.20 -8.79
N ALA A 239 4.31 5.93 -8.57
CA ALA A 239 2.97 5.53 -8.16
C ALA A 239 2.71 5.84 -6.67
N VAL A 240 1.51 6.33 -6.37
CA VAL A 240 0.97 6.39 -5.00
C VAL A 240 0.30 5.06 -4.70
N ILE A 241 0.76 4.37 -3.65
CA ILE A 241 0.25 3.05 -3.27
C ILE A 241 -0.52 3.19 -1.97
N VAL A 242 -1.77 2.74 -1.97
CA VAL A 242 -2.69 2.85 -0.82
C VAL A 242 -3.23 1.46 -0.49
N ALA A 243 -3.15 1.07 0.79
CA ALA A 243 -3.60 -0.26 1.20
C ALA A 243 -4.40 -0.26 2.50
N ALA A 244 -5.27 -1.26 2.64
CA ALA A 244 -6.14 -1.46 3.79
C ALA A 244 -5.36 -2.00 4.99
N ALA A 245 -5.62 -1.44 6.19
CA ALA A 245 -4.91 -1.79 7.42
C ALA A 245 -5.23 -3.18 7.98
N GLY A 246 -6.35 -3.79 7.56
CA GLY A 246 -6.86 -5.06 8.11
C GLY A 246 -8.11 -4.89 8.99
N ASN A 247 -8.81 -5.99 9.27
CA ASN A 247 -10.16 -5.97 9.87
C ASN A 247 -10.32 -6.87 11.10
N GLU A 248 -9.26 -7.13 11.85
CA GLU A 248 -9.26 -8.01 13.04
C GLU A 248 -9.48 -7.22 14.34
N GLY A 249 -9.38 -5.87 14.28
CA GLY A 249 -9.59 -4.99 15.43
C GLY A 249 -8.45 -4.97 16.45
N ILE A 250 -7.27 -5.39 16.05
CA ILE A 250 -6.09 -5.57 16.91
C ILE A 250 -4.92 -4.72 16.49
N GLU A 251 -3.90 -4.61 17.35
CA GLU A 251 -2.61 -4.04 16.99
C GLU A 251 -1.84 -5.03 16.11
N GLN A 252 -2.05 -4.90 14.82
CA GLN A 252 -1.40 -5.76 13.85
C GLN A 252 -1.10 -5.00 12.57
N VAL A 253 0.10 -5.21 12.05
CA VAL A 253 0.47 -4.73 10.72
C VAL A 253 0.27 -5.86 9.72
N GLU A 254 -0.66 -5.66 8.80
CA GLU A 254 -0.87 -6.54 7.67
C GLU A 254 -0.18 -6.04 6.42
N TYR A 255 0.10 -6.95 5.49
CA TYR A 255 0.67 -6.61 4.20
C TYR A 255 -0.40 -6.71 3.11
N PRO A 256 -0.38 -5.75 2.14
CA PRO A 256 0.71 -4.82 1.83
C PRO A 256 0.71 -3.49 2.62
N ALA A 257 -0.24 -3.21 3.52
CA ALA A 257 -0.29 -1.95 4.28
C ALA A 257 0.95 -1.70 5.15
N GLY A 258 1.68 -2.75 5.53
CA GLY A 258 2.89 -2.68 6.34
C GLY A 258 4.17 -2.39 5.57
N TYR A 259 4.15 -2.44 4.23
CA TYR A 259 5.37 -2.18 3.46
C TYR A 259 5.77 -0.71 3.49
N ASN A 260 7.08 -0.48 3.39
CA ASN A 260 7.59 0.87 3.11
C ASN A 260 6.97 1.41 1.81
N PHE A 261 6.77 2.72 1.74
CA PHE A 261 6.16 3.42 0.59
C PHE A 261 4.66 3.16 0.35
N VAL A 262 3.98 2.49 1.26
CA VAL A 262 2.54 2.27 1.21
C VAL A 262 1.83 3.16 2.22
N LEU A 263 0.81 3.89 1.79
CA LEU A 263 -0.08 4.63 2.67
C LEU A 263 -1.14 3.68 3.23
N ALA A 264 -0.98 3.28 4.48
CA ALA A 264 -1.93 2.43 5.19
C ALA A 264 -3.15 3.21 5.66
N VAL A 265 -4.34 2.66 5.44
CA VAL A 265 -5.62 3.31 5.75
C VAL A 265 -6.39 2.50 6.78
N SER A 266 -6.65 3.10 7.95
CA SER A 266 -7.58 2.58 8.94
C SER A 266 -9.02 3.05 8.69
N ALA A 267 -9.99 2.42 9.34
CA ALA A 267 -11.41 2.70 9.15
C ALA A 267 -12.03 3.40 10.36
N ALA A 268 -12.87 4.42 10.09
CA ALA A 268 -13.73 5.06 11.09
C ALA A 268 -15.22 4.85 10.77
N ASN A 269 -16.04 4.98 11.81
CA ASN A 269 -17.49 5.04 11.70
C ASN A 269 -18.01 6.48 11.48
N GLU A 270 -19.31 6.64 11.41
CA GLU A 270 -19.99 7.92 11.17
C GLU A 270 -19.76 8.95 12.28
N ASP A 271 -19.48 8.50 13.52
CA ASP A 271 -19.09 9.36 14.64
C ASP A 271 -17.60 9.73 14.64
N GLN A 272 -16.86 9.40 13.58
CA GLN A 272 -15.42 9.57 13.44
C GLN A 272 -14.58 8.79 14.49
N LYS A 273 -15.17 7.77 15.13
CA LYS A 273 -14.44 6.85 16.00
C LYS A 273 -13.85 5.71 15.17
N ARG A 274 -12.71 5.18 15.60
CA ARG A 274 -12.13 3.99 14.96
C ARG A 274 -13.18 2.86 14.93
N ALA A 275 -13.41 2.29 13.76
CA ALA A 275 -14.26 1.12 13.62
C ALA A 275 -13.69 -0.05 14.44
N LYS A 276 -14.54 -0.75 15.18
CA LYS A 276 -14.08 -1.82 16.12
C LYS A 276 -13.24 -2.89 15.42
N PHE A 277 -13.54 -3.17 14.16
CA PHE A 277 -12.80 -4.14 13.36
C PHE A 277 -11.47 -3.60 12.81
N SER A 278 -11.29 -2.27 12.70
CA SER A 278 -10.09 -1.71 12.08
C SER A 278 -8.84 -2.05 12.84
N ASN A 279 -7.86 -2.67 12.17
CA ASN A 279 -6.52 -2.81 12.71
C ASN A 279 -5.87 -1.44 12.90
N TRP A 280 -4.89 -1.40 13.78
CA TRP A 280 -4.12 -0.22 14.14
C TRP A 280 -2.65 -0.58 14.38
N GLY A 281 -1.76 0.38 14.36
CA GLY A 281 -0.32 0.14 14.54
C GLY A 281 0.55 1.25 13.96
N MET A 282 1.86 1.01 13.99
CA MET A 282 2.87 1.99 13.57
C MET A 282 2.83 2.40 12.09
N ASN A 283 2.16 1.62 11.24
CA ASN A 283 2.07 1.85 9.80
C ASN A 283 0.92 2.79 9.40
N ILE A 284 -0.07 3.04 10.30
CA ILE A 284 -1.24 3.83 9.93
C ILE A 284 -0.85 5.24 9.51
N GLY A 285 -1.19 5.61 8.27
CA GLY A 285 -0.94 6.95 7.75
C GLY A 285 -2.13 7.89 7.90
N VAL A 286 -3.35 7.37 7.66
CA VAL A 286 -4.59 8.15 7.71
C VAL A 286 -5.78 7.25 7.99
N THR A 287 -6.87 7.83 8.52
CA THR A 287 -8.16 7.15 8.75
C THR A 287 -9.22 7.69 7.79
N ALA A 288 -10.06 6.81 7.25
CA ALA A 288 -11.16 7.21 6.37
C ALA A 288 -12.46 6.47 6.73
N PRO A 289 -13.63 6.93 6.22
CA PRO A 289 -14.90 6.23 6.40
C PRO A 289 -14.85 4.78 5.95
N GLY A 290 -15.19 3.84 6.86
CA GLY A 290 -15.11 2.41 6.56
C GLY A 290 -16.32 1.60 7.06
N THR A 291 -17.36 2.23 7.61
CA THR A 291 -18.56 1.53 8.05
C THR A 291 -19.77 1.93 7.19
N SER A 292 -20.61 0.96 6.83
CA SER A 292 -21.83 1.18 6.04
C SER A 292 -21.59 2.01 4.77
N ILE A 293 -20.51 1.73 4.08
CA ILE A 293 -20.14 2.45 2.84
C ILE A 293 -20.94 1.89 1.68
N LEU A 294 -21.83 2.71 1.12
CA LEU A 294 -22.66 2.37 -0.03
C LEU A 294 -21.86 2.47 -1.33
N SER A 295 -21.87 1.40 -2.14
CA SER A 295 -21.20 1.36 -3.43
C SER A 295 -21.84 0.37 -4.42
N THR A 296 -21.26 0.27 -5.61
CA THR A 296 -21.66 -0.64 -6.68
C THR A 296 -21.33 -2.09 -6.32
N THR A 297 -22.16 -3.01 -6.80
CA THR A 297 -21.92 -4.46 -6.74
C THR A 297 -22.27 -5.07 -8.10
N PRO A 298 -21.81 -6.30 -8.41
CA PRO A 298 -22.07 -6.90 -9.71
C PRO A 298 -23.56 -6.94 -10.09
N THR A 299 -23.84 -6.67 -11.37
CA THR A 299 -25.20 -6.72 -11.92
C THR A 299 -25.70 -8.16 -12.14
N TYR A 300 -24.83 -9.14 -12.03
CA TYR A 300 -25.10 -10.57 -12.12
C TYR A 300 -25.01 -11.26 -10.74
N SER A 301 -25.52 -12.47 -10.66
CA SER A 301 -25.50 -13.24 -9.41
C SER A 301 -24.08 -13.65 -9.02
N THR A 302 -23.73 -13.43 -7.76
CA THR A 302 -22.48 -13.91 -7.14
C THR A 302 -22.83 -14.68 -5.87
N PRO A 303 -21.93 -15.54 -5.33
CA PRO A 303 -22.18 -16.26 -4.07
C PRO A 303 -22.53 -15.33 -2.90
N ASN A 304 -21.95 -14.17 -2.89
CA ASN A 304 -22.20 -13.10 -1.91
C ASN A 304 -23.31 -12.16 -2.35
N ARG A 305 -24.27 -12.63 -3.14
CA ARG A 305 -25.25 -11.82 -3.84
C ARG A 305 -25.68 -10.59 -3.06
N LEU A 306 -25.18 -9.49 -3.53
CA LEU A 306 -25.56 -8.16 -3.12
C LEU A 306 -26.55 -7.60 -4.14
N ARG A 307 -27.27 -6.57 -3.78
CA ARG A 307 -28.05 -5.78 -4.75
C ARG A 307 -27.06 -5.06 -5.66
N ILE A 308 -27.50 -4.47 -6.78
CA ILE A 308 -26.66 -3.67 -7.71
C ILE A 308 -25.87 -2.56 -6.97
N TYR A 309 -26.36 -2.14 -5.81
CA TYR A 309 -25.69 -1.28 -4.83
C TYR A 309 -25.96 -1.84 -3.45
N ASP A 310 -24.92 -1.91 -2.65
CA ASP A 310 -25.02 -2.37 -1.26
C ASP A 310 -24.02 -1.66 -0.37
N SER A 311 -24.19 -1.76 0.94
CA SER A 311 -23.31 -1.16 1.93
C SER A 311 -22.43 -2.23 2.58
N LEU A 312 -21.12 -2.01 2.57
CA LEU A 312 -20.15 -2.88 3.21
C LEU A 312 -19.36 -2.13 4.29
N HIS A 313 -18.73 -2.89 5.16
CA HIS A 313 -17.81 -2.40 6.17
C HIS A 313 -16.41 -2.96 5.93
N GLY A 314 -15.38 -2.19 6.23
CA GLY A 314 -13.99 -2.64 6.17
C GLY A 314 -13.00 -1.50 5.96
N THR A 315 -11.77 -1.74 6.31
CA THR A 315 -10.63 -0.90 5.85
C THR A 315 -10.52 -0.94 4.33
N SER A 316 -11.00 -2.01 3.70
CA SER A 316 -11.13 -2.15 2.25
C SER A 316 -12.08 -1.11 1.61
N GLN A 317 -13.08 -0.60 2.36
CA GLN A 317 -13.99 0.45 1.92
C GLN A 317 -13.44 1.85 2.22
N ALA A 318 -12.58 1.98 3.21
CA ALA A 318 -11.87 3.22 3.56
C ALA A 318 -10.76 3.55 2.55
N THR A 319 -10.00 2.54 2.14
CA THR A 319 -8.85 2.66 1.22
C THR A 319 -9.18 3.33 -0.12
N PRO A 320 -10.25 2.97 -0.84
CA PRO A 320 -10.60 3.59 -2.12
C PRO A 320 -11.00 5.06 -2.02
N LEU A 321 -11.47 5.54 -0.88
CA LEU A 321 -11.66 6.98 -0.64
C LEU A 321 -10.31 7.70 -0.72
N VAL A 322 -9.30 7.21 -0.05
CA VAL A 322 -7.95 7.78 -0.07
C VAL A 322 -7.33 7.69 -1.47
N SER A 323 -7.47 6.54 -2.15
CA SER A 323 -6.97 6.34 -3.52
C SER A 323 -7.63 7.31 -4.52
N GLY A 324 -8.94 7.53 -4.37
CA GLY A 324 -9.68 8.50 -5.17
C GLY A 324 -9.21 9.93 -4.94
N LEU A 325 -8.94 10.31 -3.69
CA LEU A 325 -8.38 11.63 -3.37
C LEU A 325 -6.98 11.80 -3.97
N ALA A 326 -6.10 10.81 -3.84
CA ALA A 326 -4.78 10.84 -4.48
C ALA A 326 -4.86 11.08 -5.99
N ALA A 327 -5.81 10.41 -6.66
CA ALA A 327 -6.04 10.61 -8.08
C ALA A 327 -6.57 12.00 -8.42
N LEU A 328 -7.45 12.59 -7.59
CA LEU A 328 -7.91 13.97 -7.77
C LEU A 328 -6.78 14.98 -7.63
N LEU A 329 -5.91 14.83 -6.63
CA LEU A 329 -4.75 15.70 -6.43
C LEU A 329 -3.82 15.66 -7.63
N LEU A 330 -3.51 14.46 -8.15
CA LEU A 330 -2.68 14.28 -9.35
C LEU A 330 -3.36 14.80 -10.63
N ALA A 331 -4.68 14.76 -10.72
CA ALA A 331 -5.41 15.34 -11.85
C ALA A 331 -5.37 16.87 -11.82
N CYS A 332 -5.39 17.46 -10.64
CA CYS A 332 -5.31 18.91 -10.42
C CYS A 332 -3.88 19.44 -10.58
N ASN A 333 -2.90 18.69 -10.11
CA ASN A 333 -1.48 19.04 -10.23
C ASN A 333 -0.64 17.81 -10.61
N PRO A 334 -0.42 17.58 -11.91
CA PRO A 334 0.31 16.41 -12.43
C PRO A 334 1.78 16.35 -12.07
N GLU A 335 2.37 17.46 -11.66
CA GLU A 335 3.78 17.57 -11.28
C GLU A 335 4.06 17.05 -9.86
N LEU A 336 3.01 16.78 -9.08
CA LEU A 336 3.16 16.25 -7.74
C LEU A 336 3.83 14.88 -7.77
N ARG A 337 4.86 14.73 -6.97
CA ARG A 337 5.49 13.44 -6.70
C ARG A 337 4.61 12.62 -5.75
N ASN A 338 4.73 11.31 -5.82
CA ASN A 338 4.00 10.38 -4.94
C ASN A 338 4.15 10.70 -3.45
N ALA A 339 5.38 11.03 -2.98
CA ALA A 339 5.62 11.45 -1.61
C ALA A 339 4.84 12.72 -1.23
N GLU A 340 4.77 13.70 -2.13
CA GLU A 340 4.05 14.96 -1.90
C GLU A 340 2.54 14.72 -1.81
N VAL A 341 1.99 13.83 -2.65
CA VAL A 341 0.58 13.43 -2.57
C VAL A 341 0.26 12.79 -1.21
N ILE A 342 1.09 11.86 -0.74
CA ILE A 342 0.92 11.24 0.58
C ILE A 342 0.99 12.29 1.69
N GLN A 343 2.01 13.16 1.65
CA GLN A 343 2.17 14.22 2.63
C GLN A 343 1.00 15.22 2.64
N MET A 344 0.45 15.57 1.47
CA MET A 344 -0.73 16.43 1.38
C MET A 344 -1.96 15.77 2.01
N ILE A 345 -2.19 14.47 1.77
CA ILE A 345 -3.28 13.71 2.38
C ILE A 345 -3.13 13.69 3.90
N GLN A 346 -1.94 13.41 4.42
CA GLN A 346 -1.65 13.36 5.85
C GLN A 346 -1.79 14.75 6.50
N ARG A 347 -1.21 15.78 5.88
CA ARG A 347 -1.30 17.17 6.36
C ARG A 347 -2.72 17.71 6.34
N ALA A 348 -3.53 17.29 5.41
CA ALA A 348 -4.93 17.68 5.28
C ALA A 348 -5.86 16.98 6.27
N ALA A 349 -5.46 15.82 6.80
CA ALA A 349 -6.29 15.04 7.71
C ALA A 349 -6.64 15.83 8.98
N VAL A 350 -7.86 15.66 9.49
CA VAL A 350 -8.38 16.34 10.68
C VAL A 350 -8.12 15.48 11.91
N PRO A 351 -7.48 16.02 12.98
CA PRO A 351 -7.33 15.29 14.23
C PRO A 351 -8.68 14.83 14.79
N ILE A 352 -8.79 13.58 15.21
CA ILE A 352 -10.05 13.00 15.70
C ILE A 352 -10.31 13.37 17.18
N ASP A 353 -9.26 13.58 17.94
CA ASP A 353 -9.30 13.85 19.38
C ASP A 353 -9.31 15.33 19.75
N GLY A 354 -9.41 16.21 18.74
CA GLY A 354 -9.46 17.66 18.94
C GLY A 354 -8.15 18.31 19.40
N ASN A 355 -7.08 17.52 19.57
CA ASN A 355 -5.77 17.99 19.99
C ASN A 355 -4.87 18.39 18.82
N SER A 356 -3.67 18.90 19.13
CA SER A 356 -2.66 19.25 18.15
C SER A 356 -2.37 18.10 17.20
N LYS A 357 -2.13 18.40 15.92
CA LYS A 357 -1.87 17.40 14.89
C LYS A 357 -0.56 16.68 15.17
N GLN A 358 -0.71 15.49 15.73
CA GLN A 358 0.37 14.54 15.97
C GLN A 358 -0.07 13.17 15.47
N TRP A 359 0.87 12.43 14.92
CA TRP A 359 0.61 11.05 14.54
C TRP A 359 0.29 10.19 15.77
N ASN A 360 -0.69 9.30 15.65
CA ASN A 360 -0.94 8.25 16.63
C ASN A 360 -1.25 6.92 15.93
N HIS A 361 -1.06 5.81 16.64
CA HIS A 361 -1.18 4.45 16.08
C HIS A 361 -2.62 4.02 15.75
N TYR A 362 -3.66 4.72 16.23
CA TYR A 362 -5.06 4.39 15.93
C TYR A 362 -5.56 5.06 14.66
N PHE A 363 -5.15 6.31 14.42
CA PHE A 363 -5.73 7.18 13.40
C PHE A 363 -4.70 7.71 12.38
N GLY A 364 -3.42 7.40 12.58
CA GLY A 364 -2.36 8.05 11.81
C GLY A 364 -2.35 9.56 12.08
N TYR A 365 -2.41 10.37 11.04
CA TYR A 365 -2.50 11.83 11.15
C TYR A 365 -3.93 12.35 11.32
N GLY A 366 -4.94 11.47 11.33
CA GLY A 366 -6.33 11.84 11.57
C GLY A 366 -7.31 11.40 10.47
N PHE A 367 -8.49 11.99 10.47
CA PHE A 367 -9.58 11.69 9.55
C PHE A 367 -9.37 12.39 8.21
N LEU A 368 -9.55 11.66 7.11
CA LEU A 368 -9.40 12.13 5.74
C LEU A 368 -10.22 13.39 5.46
N ASN A 369 -9.62 14.41 4.83
CA ASN A 369 -10.31 15.61 4.42
C ASN A 369 -9.87 16.06 3.00
N ALA A 370 -10.77 15.93 2.04
CA ALA A 370 -10.49 16.21 0.64
C ALA A 370 -10.38 17.71 0.34
N LYS A 371 -11.21 18.52 0.98
CA LYS A 371 -11.18 19.98 0.82
C LYS A 371 -9.82 20.55 1.24
N ASN A 372 -9.32 20.13 2.41
CA ASN A 372 -8.03 20.57 2.92
C ASN A 372 -6.89 20.12 2.00
N ALA A 373 -6.90 18.85 1.56
CA ALA A 373 -5.88 18.32 0.66
C ALA A 373 -5.86 19.07 -0.68
N PHE A 374 -7.04 19.39 -1.21
CA PHE A 374 -7.16 20.16 -2.44
C PHE A 374 -6.58 21.58 -2.29
N HIS A 375 -6.92 22.29 -1.21
CA HIS A 375 -6.34 23.62 -0.93
C HIS A 375 -4.82 23.58 -0.83
N LEU A 376 -4.25 22.56 -0.20
CA LEU A 376 -2.80 22.38 -0.14
C LEU A 376 -2.20 22.19 -1.54
N SER A 377 -2.85 21.41 -2.43
CA SER A 377 -2.34 21.13 -3.78
C SER A 377 -2.33 22.35 -4.68
N MET A 378 -3.22 23.31 -4.45
CA MET A 378 -3.34 24.55 -5.22
C MET A 378 -2.46 25.69 -4.68
N GLY A 379 -1.72 25.45 -3.59
CA GLY A 379 -0.91 26.50 -2.94
C GLY A 379 -1.74 27.65 -2.34
N THR A 380 -3.05 27.47 -2.23
CA THR A 380 -3.94 28.52 -1.68
C THR A 380 -3.84 28.54 -0.16
N ASN A 381 -3.21 29.57 0.38
CA ASN A 381 -3.28 29.91 1.80
C ASN A 381 -4.69 30.41 2.12
N THR A 382 -5.59 29.51 2.53
CA THR A 382 -6.91 29.96 3.00
C THR A 382 -6.77 30.56 4.40
N PRO A 383 -7.35 31.76 4.66
CA PRO A 383 -7.14 32.50 5.91
C PRO A 383 -7.56 31.77 7.19
N ASN A 384 -8.43 30.75 7.08
CA ASN A 384 -9.01 30.03 8.22
C ASN A 384 -8.31 28.69 8.55
N PHE A 385 -7.18 28.40 7.93
CA PHE A 385 -6.41 27.19 8.19
C PHE A 385 -5.22 27.50 9.11
N HIS A 386 -5.48 27.87 10.37
CA HIS A 386 -4.44 28.26 11.31
C HIS A 386 -3.79 27.11 12.11
N TRP A 387 -4.39 25.94 12.11
CA TRP A 387 -3.96 24.88 13.00
C TRP A 387 -2.68 24.13 12.55
N TRP A 388 -2.23 24.23 11.32
CA TRP A 388 -0.92 23.67 10.90
C TRP A 388 0.26 24.64 11.00
N LYS A 389 0.05 25.86 11.49
CA LYS A 389 1.11 26.89 11.50
C LYS A 389 2.04 26.85 12.71
N THR A 390 1.66 26.18 13.80
CA THR A 390 2.36 26.46 15.06
C THR A 390 2.95 25.29 15.82
N ALA A 391 2.59 24.02 15.54
CA ALA A 391 3.11 22.89 16.31
C ALA A 391 2.97 21.52 15.63
N ASP A 392 2.77 21.46 14.31
CA ASP A 392 2.59 20.20 13.65
C ASP A 392 3.90 19.43 13.59
N LYS A 393 3.97 18.37 14.37
CA LYS A 393 5.10 17.46 14.37
C LYS A 393 4.97 16.43 13.27
N GLY A 394 6.08 16.13 12.61
CA GLY A 394 6.16 15.06 11.63
C GLY A 394 6.85 13.82 12.17
N CYS A 395 7.00 12.82 11.34
CA CYS A 395 7.72 11.58 11.64
C CYS A 395 8.73 11.25 10.53
N PHE A 396 9.82 10.61 10.90
CA PHE A 396 10.53 9.74 9.96
C PHE A 396 9.88 8.36 10.04
N TYR A 397 9.42 7.87 8.91
CA TYR A 397 8.87 6.53 8.76
C TYR A 397 9.61 5.82 7.64
N GLY A 398 10.05 4.60 7.87
CA GLY A 398 10.83 3.95 6.85
C GLY A 398 11.30 2.55 7.20
N GLN A 399 12.21 2.05 6.36
CA GLN A 399 12.78 0.72 6.44
C GLN A 399 14.30 0.79 6.43
N ILE A 400 14.95 -0.07 7.23
CA ILE A 400 16.36 -0.34 7.14
C ILE A 400 16.56 -1.70 6.48
N VAL A 401 17.43 -1.73 5.47
CA VAL A 401 17.80 -2.93 4.75
C VAL A 401 19.33 -3.03 4.64
N ASP A 402 19.84 -4.23 4.42
CA ASP A 402 21.23 -4.45 4.01
C ASP A 402 21.44 -4.14 2.51
N GLN A 403 22.65 -4.32 2.01
CA GLN A 403 23.01 -4.12 0.60
C GLN A 403 22.29 -5.09 -0.36
N PHE A 404 21.70 -6.16 0.14
CA PHE A 404 20.92 -7.15 -0.63
C PHE A 404 19.42 -6.94 -0.50
N GLU A 405 19.00 -5.80 0.09
CA GLU A 405 17.60 -5.45 0.37
C GLU A 405 16.93 -6.35 1.43
N ASN A 406 17.70 -7.05 2.26
CA ASN A 406 17.12 -7.79 3.39
C ASN A 406 16.83 -6.83 4.55
N PRO A 407 15.63 -6.89 5.15
CA PRO A 407 15.31 -6.07 6.30
C PRO A 407 16.20 -6.32 7.51
N ILE A 408 16.54 -5.26 8.25
CA ILE A 408 17.34 -5.33 9.47
C ILE A 408 16.49 -5.00 10.68
N GLY A 409 16.29 -6.01 11.53
CA GLY A 409 15.60 -5.88 12.82
C GLY A 409 16.53 -5.52 13.97
N ASN A 410 15.93 -5.07 15.09
CA ASN A 410 16.63 -4.68 16.32
C ASN A 410 17.67 -3.57 16.17
N ALA A 411 17.77 -2.90 15.04
CA ALA A 411 18.60 -1.73 14.88
C ALA A 411 18.05 -0.55 15.66
N ILE A 412 18.90 0.21 16.33
CA ILE A 412 18.53 1.48 16.97
C ILE A 412 18.67 2.59 15.93
N VAL A 413 17.57 3.28 15.67
CA VAL A 413 17.53 4.46 14.79
C VAL A 413 17.43 5.70 15.64
N THR A 414 18.33 6.65 15.43
CA THR A 414 18.30 7.95 16.15
C THR A 414 18.25 9.11 15.19
N ALA A 415 17.40 10.11 15.51
CA ALA A 415 17.43 11.42 14.89
C ALA A 415 18.18 12.39 15.79
N ARG A 416 19.20 13.07 15.25
CA ARG A 416 20.03 14.03 15.99
C ARG A 416 19.91 15.43 15.39
N LEU A 417 19.86 16.43 16.28
CA LEU A 417 19.92 17.84 15.93
C LEU A 417 21.11 18.46 16.65
N SER A 418 22.04 19.07 15.91
CA SER A 418 23.30 19.63 16.47
C SER A 418 24.03 18.64 17.39
N GLY A 419 24.11 17.37 16.97
CA GLY A 419 24.77 16.28 17.70
C GLY A 419 23.97 15.66 18.85
N LYS A 420 22.89 16.28 19.31
CA LYS A 420 22.03 15.76 20.40
C LYS A 420 20.97 14.81 19.84
N ILE A 421 20.77 13.66 20.51
CA ILE A 421 19.68 12.73 20.19
C ILE A 421 18.35 13.40 20.60
N ILE A 422 17.48 13.58 19.63
CA ILE A 422 16.13 14.15 19.82
C ILE A 422 15.09 13.03 19.90
N ALA A 423 15.24 11.97 19.11
CA ALA A 423 14.37 10.80 19.12
C ALA A 423 15.17 9.54 18.82
N ALA A 424 14.72 8.43 19.37
CA ALA A 424 15.25 7.09 19.11
C ALA A 424 14.12 6.06 19.05
N CYS A 425 14.29 5.05 18.21
CA CYS A 425 13.41 3.87 18.18
C CYS A 425 14.22 2.65 17.76
N LYS A 426 13.61 1.45 17.93
CA LYS A 426 14.14 0.21 17.35
C LYS A 426 13.38 -0.14 16.08
N THR A 427 14.06 -0.75 15.12
CA THR A 427 13.37 -1.38 14.00
C THR A 427 12.57 -2.57 14.49
N ARG A 428 11.43 -2.79 13.85
CA ARG A 428 10.52 -3.89 14.20
C ARG A 428 11.15 -5.24 13.91
N ASN A 429 11.01 -6.15 14.85
CA ASN A 429 11.61 -7.49 14.81
C ASN A 429 10.61 -8.62 15.12
N ASN A 430 9.33 -8.31 15.26
CA ASN A 430 8.31 -9.27 15.69
C ASN A 430 7.21 -9.38 14.63
N VAL A 431 7.61 -9.67 13.38
CA VAL A 431 6.66 -9.91 12.30
C VAL A 431 6.34 -11.39 12.24
N PRO A 432 5.07 -11.81 12.40
CA PRO A 432 4.71 -13.22 12.31
C PRO A 432 5.08 -13.79 10.94
N THR A 433 5.73 -14.95 10.93
CA THR A 433 5.96 -15.77 9.75
C THR A 433 4.91 -16.88 9.64
N GLU A 434 4.80 -17.51 8.47
CA GLU A 434 3.90 -18.64 8.24
C GLU A 434 4.12 -19.82 9.21
N LYS A 435 5.32 -19.95 9.77
CA LYS A 435 5.69 -21.03 10.71
C LYS A 435 5.50 -20.63 12.17
N GLY A 436 4.89 -19.46 12.45
CA GLY A 436 4.76 -18.92 13.80
C GLY A 436 6.08 -18.40 14.41
N ASN A 437 7.18 -18.42 13.66
CA ASN A 437 8.41 -17.76 14.05
C ASN A 437 8.28 -16.24 13.84
N LEU A 438 9.05 -15.48 14.58
CA LEU A 438 9.13 -14.03 14.41
C LEU A 438 10.28 -13.69 13.45
N ASP A 439 10.01 -12.79 12.51
CA ASP A 439 11.00 -12.24 11.57
C ASP A 439 11.02 -10.72 11.68
N THR A 440 11.78 -10.05 10.85
CA THR A 440 11.84 -8.59 10.79
C THR A 440 11.40 -8.08 9.43
N ASP A 441 10.74 -6.94 9.42
CA ASP A 441 10.53 -6.15 8.21
C ASP A 441 11.40 -4.89 8.17
N GLY A 442 12.24 -4.68 9.18
CA GLY A 442 13.15 -3.55 9.27
C GLY A 442 12.47 -2.18 9.39
N MET A 443 11.17 -2.14 9.63
CA MET A 443 10.40 -0.89 9.69
C MET A 443 10.64 -0.14 11.00
N PHE A 444 10.70 1.18 10.91
CA PHE A 444 10.83 2.08 12.06
C PHE A 444 9.95 3.32 11.93
N ARG A 445 9.67 3.96 13.07
CA ARG A 445 9.00 5.26 13.13
C ARG A 445 9.59 6.12 14.26
N LEU A 446 10.24 7.22 13.89
CA LEU A 446 10.65 8.28 14.80
C LEU A 446 9.57 9.35 14.81
N GLN A 447 8.87 9.47 15.95
CA GLN A 447 7.63 10.23 16.06
C GLN A 447 7.86 11.62 16.62
N ASN A 448 6.90 12.51 16.34
CA ASN A 448 6.73 13.79 17.01
C ASN A 448 7.95 14.71 16.94
N LEU A 449 8.63 14.72 15.82
CA LEU A 449 9.74 15.60 15.50
C LEU A 449 9.23 16.96 15.00
N LEU A 450 9.83 18.04 15.48
CA LEU A 450 9.56 19.37 14.92
C LEU A 450 10.07 19.44 13.47
N PRO A 451 9.46 20.27 12.62
CA PRO A 451 10.00 20.51 11.27
C PRO A 451 11.45 21.00 11.35
N GLY A 452 12.31 20.41 10.54
CA GLY A 452 13.74 20.74 10.55
C GLY A 452 14.59 19.65 9.92
N LYS A 453 15.88 19.90 9.82
CA LYS A 453 16.86 18.98 9.25
C LYS A 453 17.57 18.22 10.37
N TYR A 454 17.55 16.91 10.30
CA TYR A 454 18.14 15.99 11.29
C TYR A 454 19.16 15.06 10.64
N SER A 455 20.23 14.76 11.37
CA SER A 455 21.10 13.64 11.01
C SER A 455 20.51 12.33 11.55
N ILE A 456 20.41 11.31 10.70
CA ILE A 456 19.93 9.98 11.08
C ILE A 456 21.12 9.04 11.25
N PHE A 457 21.11 8.31 12.36
CA PHE A 457 22.12 7.30 12.69
C PHE A 457 21.44 5.95 12.91
N ILE A 458 22.16 4.89 12.52
CA ILE A 458 21.78 3.50 12.78
C ILE A 458 22.88 2.85 13.61
N GLU A 459 22.47 2.14 14.65
CA GLU A 459 23.33 1.35 15.50
C GLU A 459 22.80 -0.10 15.54
N LEU A 460 23.64 -1.04 15.15
CA LEU A 460 23.35 -2.48 15.31
C LEU A 460 23.91 -2.98 16.65
N PRO A 461 23.35 -4.06 17.23
CA PRO A 461 23.85 -4.62 18.47
C PRO A 461 25.35 -4.90 18.42
N GLY A 462 26.09 -4.29 19.33
CA GLY A 462 27.55 -4.45 19.44
C GLY A 462 28.38 -3.73 18.37
N GLN A 463 27.78 -2.87 17.56
CA GLN A 463 28.47 -2.08 16.54
C GLN A 463 28.34 -0.57 16.80
N PRO A 464 29.33 0.24 16.37
CA PRO A 464 29.20 1.69 16.50
C PRO A 464 28.09 2.25 15.62
N ALA A 465 27.50 3.36 16.05
CA ALA A 465 26.47 4.06 15.28
C ALA A 465 27.04 4.64 13.98
N ILE A 466 26.37 4.39 12.86
CA ILE A 466 26.74 4.90 11.53
C ILE A 466 25.77 6.00 11.11
N GLU A 467 26.30 7.13 10.63
CA GLU A 467 25.50 8.21 10.06
C GLU A 467 25.01 7.83 8.66
N MET A 468 23.69 7.91 8.48
CA MET A 468 23.02 7.58 7.21
C MET A 468 22.77 8.83 6.36
N GLY A 469 22.96 10.02 6.90
CA GLY A 469 22.77 11.28 6.22
C GLY A 469 21.80 12.23 6.93
N ASN A 470 21.49 13.33 6.24
CA ASN A 470 20.64 14.39 6.73
C ASN A 470 19.30 14.42 6.00
N PHE A 471 18.20 14.42 6.76
CA PHE A 471 16.84 14.38 6.23
C PHE A 471 15.98 15.47 6.87
N THR A 472 14.98 15.94 6.13
CA THR A 472 14.11 17.04 6.59
C THR A 472 12.75 16.50 6.99
N ILE A 473 12.30 16.84 8.19
CA ILE A 473 10.95 16.57 8.67
C ILE A 473 9.97 17.57 8.07
N VAL A 474 8.87 17.05 7.53
CA VAL A 474 7.73 17.81 7.03
C VAL A 474 6.67 17.87 8.13
N ALA A 475 6.17 19.07 8.41
CA ALA A 475 5.13 19.29 9.43
C ALA A 475 3.85 18.50 9.10
N GLY A 476 3.32 17.79 10.09
CA GLY A 476 2.04 17.06 10.00
C GLY A 476 2.01 15.91 9.00
N ALA A 477 3.17 15.36 8.63
CA ALA A 477 3.26 14.25 7.67
C ALA A 477 4.49 13.37 7.91
N ASP A 478 4.52 12.23 7.24
CA ASP A 478 5.67 11.34 7.18
C ASP A 478 6.72 11.84 6.18
N THR A 479 7.98 11.84 6.58
CA THR A 479 9.13 11.78 5.67
C THR A 479 9.50 10.32 5.53
N ILE A 480 9.24 9.73 4.36
CA ILE A 480 9.41 8.30 4.12
C ILE A 480 10.86 8.02 3.70
N LEU A 481 11.52 7.09 4.39
CA LEU A 481 12.93 6.76 4.18
C LEU A 481 13.12 5.27 3.85
N GLN A 482 14.08 4.99 2.97
CA GLN A 482 14.70 3.67 2.86
C GLN A 482 16.19 3.85 3.10
N LEU A 483 16.69 3.23 4.17
CA LEU A 483 18.07 3.35 4.61
C LEU A 483 18.79 2.03 4.33
N VAL A 484 19.88 2.09 3.55
CA VAL A 484 20.70 0.91 3.22
C VAL A 484 21.92 0.91 4.13
N TYR A 485 21.96 -0.04 5.06
CA TYR A 485 23.07 -0.22 5.95
C TYR A 485 24.19 -0.98 5.24
N GLN A 486 25.39 -0.42 5.23
CA GLN A 486 26.61 -1.06 4.70
C GLN A 486 27.65 -1.14 5.81
N ASN A 487 28.12 -2.35 6.10
CA ASN A 487 29.22 -2.53 7.04
C ASN A 487 30.52 -2.00 6.42
N LYS A 488 31.18 -1.04 7.08
CA LYS A 488 32.43 -0.44 6.55
C LYS A 488 33.59 -1.42 6.55
N ASP A 489 33.54 -2.51 7.32
CA ASP A 489 34.65 -3.47 7.46
C ASP A 489 34.78 -4.41 6.24
N GLU A 490 33.78 -4.53 5.38
CA GLU A 490 33.86 -5.35 4.15
C GLU A 490 34.69 -4.67 3.03
N LYS A 491 34.90 -3.36 3.07
CA LYS A 491 35.75 -2.66 2.09
C LYS A 491 37.26 -2.85 2.34
N GLY A 492 37.65 -3.38 3.51
CA GLY A 492 39.04 -3.66 3.83
C GLY A 492 39.64 -4.94 3.20
N ASN A 493 38.77 -5.87 2.74
CA ASN A 493 39.27 -7.18 2.25
C ASN A 493 39.41 -7.29 0.72
N GLU A 494 38.96 -6.32 -0.06
CA GLU A 494 39.19 -6.35 -1.52
C GLU A 494 40.58 -5.83 -1.93
N ASN A 495 41.28 -5.10 -1.06
CA ASN A 495 42.63 -4.60 -1.37
C ASN A 495 43.77 -5.54 -0.95
N ASN A 496 43.51 -6.64 -0.26
CA ASN A 496 44.52 -7.61 0.16
C ASN A 496 44.59 -8.90 -0.68
N LYS A 497 43.99 -8.93 -1.87
CA LYS A 497 44.16 -10.04 -2.83
C LYS A 497 44.79 -9.58 -4.15
N LYS A 498 45.72 -8.64 -4.06
CA LYS A 498 46.69 -8.37 -5.12
C LYS A 498 48.06 -8.27 -4.47
N GLU A 499 48.65 -9.41 -4.18
CA GLU A 499 50.08 -9.71 -4.17
C GLU A 499 50.26 -11.18 -4.58
#